data_d8cdcd8f2973548808f6d51fbecc01ce
#
_entry.id   d8cdcd8f2973548808f6d51fbecc01ce
#
_cell.length_a   1.000
_cell.length_b   1.000
_cell.length_c   1.000
_cell.angle_alpha   90.00
_cell.angle_beta   90.00
_cell.angle_gamma   90.00
#
_symmetry.space_group_name_H-M   'P 1'
#
loop_
_entity.id
_entity.type
_entity.pdbx_description
1 polymer ?
#
loop_
_entity_poly.entity_id
_entity_poly.type
_entity_poly.pdbx_seq_one_letter_code
_entity_poly.pdbx_strand_id
1 'polypeptide(L)'
;EARFGQVRGTPPEFSSVSVNGSRIPSAEGDIRNVQLDLIPADMIQTIEVNKTLMPDQDGDAIGGSINLVTKNSPRRFTLNAVAGSGFNWVSRKAQMNFGLTVGNRFFNDRFGFMASASFQNAPAGSYDTEFLWEKDDDGKVYINDYQIRQYYVTRQRQSYSLSLDYTFNEHNKIWFKGIFNNRNDWENRYRTTLKGLTAKGVADVRVQTKAGTPDNRNARLERQRTMDFTLGGENRLGIFSLDWKIGYARASEERPNERYIDFRLKKQKFDVDISDERQPLASPLEGYTMTLSDRFSLKELTEQQEDITEQDFKMAVDLKTKLGKSASLKFGAKFVNKTKRKDIDFYEYTPLDEKGFMSEALAHTVDQTNSRFMPSDKYKDGTFVSKEFVGSLNLNDQSIFSRDQVPAELAGNYHAREAVTAAYALVDTRISDHIQFMGGLRLENTALKYTGRIYDDETETVSKTEPAKSSYVNFLPSMLFKWEPGKDFTLRVGYNQSISRPKYSAIVPGMNISRGDNEIKIGNPKLSATSSHNFDINAEHY
;
A
#
# COMPACT_ATOMS: atom_id res chain seq x y z
N GLU A 1 3.30 10.36 6.45
CA GLU A 1 1.92 9.86 6.61
C GLU A 1 1.96 8.37 6.95
N ALA A 2 1.17 7.95 7.96
CA ALA A 2 1.00 6.53 8.27
C ALA A 2 0.14 5.90 7.16
N ARG A 3 0.73 5.04 6.33
CA ARG A 3 0.00 4.36 5.24
C ARG A 3 -0.79 3.16 5.74
N PHE A 4 -0.30 2.45 6.76
CA PHE A 4 -0.85 1.18 7.22
C PHE A 4 -1.25 1.24 8.68
N GLY A 5 -2.35 0.55 9.01
CA GLY A 5 -2.78 0.39 10.40
C GLY A 5 -1.96 -0.68 11.12
N GLN A 6 -1.62 -0.42 12.37
CA GLN A 6 -0.96 -1.35 13.27
C GLN A 6 -1.78 -1.52 14.54
N VAL A 7 -1.92 -2.76 14.98
CA VAL A 7 -2.58 -3.09 16.24
C VAL A 7 -1.56 -3.78 17.16
N ARG A 8 -1.53 -3.40 18.45
CA ARG A 8 -0.63 -3.97 19.46
C ARG A 8 0.87 -3.80 19.17
N GLY A 9 1.26 -2.81 18.39
CA GLY A 9 2.68 -2.62 18.01
C GLY A 9 3.26 -3.71 17.09
N THR A 10 2.42 -4.59 16.54
CA THR A 10 2.86 -5.61 15.58
C THR A 10 3.10 -4.98 14.22
N PRO A 11 3.95 -5.57 13.36
CA PRO A 11 4.11 -5.13 11.97
C PRO A 11 2.76 -5.06 11.24
N PRO A 12 2.58 -4.16 10.27
CA PRO A 12 1.31 -3.97 9.55
C PRO A 12 0.76 -5.25 8.93
N GLU A 13 1.59 -6.17 8.46
CA GLU A 13 1.21 -7.46 7.89
C GLU A 13 0.44 -8.39 8.84
N PHE A 14 0.47 -8.11 10.14
CA PHE A 14 -0.28 -8.85 11.15
C PHE A 14 -1.62 -8.21 11.53
N SER A 15 -1.95 -7.08 10.93
CA SER A 15 -3.23 -6.39 11.12
C SER A 15 -4.09 -6.47 9.88
N SER A 16 -5.38 -6.78 10.01
CA SER A 16 -6.32 -6.73 8.89
C SER A 16 -7.10 -5.42 8.87
N VAL A 17 -7.42 -4.94 7.66
CA VAL A 17 -8.27 -3.77 7.47
C VAL A 17 -9.48 -4.15 6.63
N SER A 18 -10.65 -3.75 7.11
CA SER A 18 -11.92 -3.94 6.41
C SER A 18 -12.72 -2.64 6.35
N VAL A 19 -13.65 -2.57 5.42
CA VAL A 19 -14.66 -1.50 5.33
C VAL A 19 -16.02 -2.15 5.42
N ASN A 20 -16.84 -1.72 6.37
CA ASN A 20 -18.16 -2.29 6.65
C ASN A 20 -18.14 -3.83 6.87
N GLY A 21 -17.05 -4.34 7.48
CA GLY A 21 -16.83 -5.76 7.71
C GLY A 21 -16.43 -6.56 6.46
N SER A 22 -16.14 -5.90 5.34
CA SER A 22 -15.61 -6.50 4.11
C SER A 22 -14.14 -6.16 3.97
N ARG A 23 -13.24 -7.16 3.95
CA ARG A 23 -11.82 -6.92 3.68
C ARG A 23 -11.68 -6.34 2.28
N ILE A 24 -10.93 -5.26 2.14
CA ILE A 24 -10.62 -4.65 0.84
C ILE A 24 -9.30 -5.18 0.29
N PRO A 25 -9.17 -5.31 -1.06
CA PRO A 25 -7.93 -5.73 -1.68
C PRO A 25 -6.83 -4.67 -1.56
N SER A 26 -5.58 -5.09 -1.74
CA SER A 26 -4.40 -4.23 -1.72
C SER A 26 -3.97 -3.84 -3.13
N ALA A 27 -3.73 -2.55 -3.38
CA ALA A 27 -3.13 -2.07 -4.61
C ALA A 27 -1.61 -2.37 -4.68
N GLU A 28 -0.96 -2.65 -3.55
CA GLU A 28 0.47 -2.95 -3.48
C GLU A 28 0.80 -4.32 -4.09
N GLY A 29 1.93 -4.42 -4.82
CA GLY A 29 2.33 -5.62 -5.54
C GLY A 29 2.65 -6.81 -4.64
N ASP A 30 3.47 -6.60 -3.63
CA ASP A 30 4.08 -7.70 -2.89
C ASP A 30 3.40 -8.02 -1.56
N ILE A 31 2.63 -7.08 -1.02
CA ILE A 31 2.02 -7.17 0.30
C ILE A 31 0.49 -7.30 0.23
N ARG A 32 -0.12 -7.71 1.35
CA ARG A 32 -1.58 -7.87 1.52
C ARG A 32 -2.23 -6.71 2.27
N ASN A 33 -1.42 -5.74 2.69
CA ASN A 33 -1.87 -4.63 3.51
C ASN A 33 -2.63 -3.59 2.71
N VAL A 34 -3.65 -3.04 3.32
CA VAL A 34 -4.47 -1.97 2.76
C VAL A 34 -3.95 -0.62 3.21
N GLN A 35 -3.77 0.29 2.29
CA GLN A 35 -3.39 1.67 2.59
C GLN A 35 -4.58 2.44 3.13
N LEU A 36 -4.51 2.86 4.40
CA LEU A 36 -5.57 3.64 5.05
C LEU A 36 -5.68 5.07 4.50
N ASP A 37 -4.61 5.61 3.97
CA ASP A 37 -4.57 6.96 3.40
C ASP A 37 -5.36 7.10 2.08
N LEU A 38 -5.85 5.99 1.52
CA LEU A 38 -6.78 6.00 0.39
C LEU A 38 -8.22 6.32 0.80
N ILE A 39 -8.58 6.17 2.10
CA ILE A 39 -9.96 6.31 2.59
C ILE A 39 -10.08 7.61 3.39
N PRO A 40 -10.82 8.61 2.90
CA PRO A 40 -11.02 9.88 3.62
C PRO A 40 -11.78 9.71 4.92
N ALA A 41 -11.35 10.43 5.95
CA ALA A 41 -11.96 10.36 7.29
C ALA A 41 -13.44 10.85 7.29
N ASP A 42 -13.79 11.79 6.43
CA ASP A 42 -15.14 12.35 6.30
C ASP A 42 -16.19 11.33 5.81
N MET A 43 -15.79 10.21 5.24
CA MET A 43 -16.68 9.11 4.86
C MET A 43 -16.91 8.11 6.00
N ILE A 44 -16.06 8.16 7.04
CA ILE A 44 -16.06 7.20 8.14
C ILE A 44 -16.95 7.73 9.27
N GLN A 45 -17.79 6.86 9.80
CA GLN A 45 -18.60 7.10 10.99
C GLN A 45 -17.87 6.65 12.24
N THR A 46 -17.26 5.45 12.19
CA THR A 46 -16.62 4.81 13.34
C THR A 46 -15.46 3.94 12.88
N ILE A 47 -14.42 3.88 13.68
CA ILE A 47 -13.31 2.93 13.53
C ILE A 47 -13.44 1.92 14.66
N GLU A 48 -13.65 0.66 14.31
CA GLU A 48 -13.73 -0.46 15.25
C GLU A 48 -12.39 -1.20 15.25
N VAL A 49 -11.82 -1.41 16.44
CA VAL A 49 -10.58 -2.17 16.60
C VAL A 49 -10.85 -3.39 17.44
N ASN A 50 -10.72 -4.57 16.84
CA ASN A 50 -10.91 -5.85 17.53
C ASN A 50 -9.54 -6.47 17.80
N LYS A 51 -9.22 -6.63 19.08
CA LYS A 51 -7.99 -7.29 19.53
C LYS A 51 -8.17 -8.81 19.61
N THR A 52 -9.27 -9.26 20.21
CA THR A 52 -9.67 -10.66 20.27
C THR A 52 -10.65 -10.94 19.14
N LEU A 53 -10.27 -11.78 18.18
CA LEU A 53 -11.13 -12.15 17.04
C LEU A 53 -12.14 -13.21 17.46
N MET A 54 -13.41 -12.98 17.10
CA MET A 54 -14.47 -13.95 17.32
C MET A 54 -14.70 -14.80 16.05
N PRO A 55 -15.35 -15.98 16.12
CA PRO A 55 -15.48 -16.91 15.00
C PRO A 55 -16.18 -16.34 13.77
N ASP A 56 -17.04 -15.34 13.91
CA ASP A 56 -17.73 -14.65 12.81
C ASP A 56 -16.86 -13.62 12.08
N GLN A 57 -15.63 -13.39 12.55
CA GLN A 57 -14.64 -12.51 11.94
C GLN A 57 -13.58 -13.32 11.14
N ASP A 58 -12.93 -12.69 10.17
CA ASP A 58 -11.84 -13.32 9.42
C ASP A 58 -10.65 -13.58 10.35
N GLY A 59 -10.08 -14.79 10.26
CA GLY A 59 -8.98 -15.22 11.12
C GLY A 59 -7.62 -14.61 10.80
N ASP A 60 -7.49 -13.91 9.67
CA ASP A 60 -6.23 -13.38 9.13
C ASP A 60 -5.90 -11.99 9.76
N ALA A 61 -5.61 -11.99 11.08
CA ALA A 61 -5.24 -10.79 11.82
C ALA A 61 -4.59 -11.14 13.18
N ILE A 62 -3.32 -11.50 13.19
CA ILE A 62 -2.57 -11.85 14.43
C ILE A 62 -2.54 -10.68 15.41
N GLY A 63 -2.26 -9.47 14.95
CA GLY A 63 -2.24 -8.27 15.77
C GLY A 63 -3.63 -7.77 16.18
N GLY A 64 -4.63 -8.05 15.33
CA GLY A 64 -6.01 -7.58 15.47
C GLY A 64 -6.58 -7.04 14.16
N SER A 65 -7.86 -6.69 14.16
CA SER A 65 -8.56 -6.16 13.00
C SER A 65 -9.02 -4.72 13.18
N ILE A 66 -8.97 -3.95 12.11
CA ILE A 66 -9.49 -2.57 12.01
C ILE A 66 -10.65 -2.60 11.01
N ASN A 67 -11.84 -2.19 11.45
CA ASN A 67 -13.01 -2.06 10.60
C ASN A 67 -13.41 -0.58 10.49
N LEU A 68 -13.37 -0.05 9.28
CA LEU A 68 -13.80 1.30 8.95
C LEU A 68 -15.29 1.26 8.60
N VAL A 69 -16.13 1.74 9.49
CA VAL A 69 -17.58 1.79 9.25
C VAL A 69 -17.93 3.10 8.55
N THR A 70 -18.46 3.02 7.35
CA THR A 70 -18.90 4.21 6.61
C THR A 70 -20.22 4.74 7.16
N LYS A 71 -20.51 6.02 6.89
CA LYS A 71 -21.76 6.65 7.30
C LYS A 71 -22.98 5.92 6.74
N ASN A 72 -23.96 5.66 7.59
CA ASN A 72 -25.23 5.07 7.23
C ASN A 72 -26.30 6.15 6.94
N SER A 73 -27.39 5.76 6.29
CA SER A 73 -28.55 6.64 6.04
C SER A 73 -29.05 7.25 7.34
N PRO A 74 -29.16 8.58 7.45
CA PRO A 74 -29.56 9.26 8.68
C PRO A 74 -31.07 9.20 8.88
N ARG A 75 -31.53 9.43 10.10
CA ARG A 75 -32.97 9.53 10.40
C ARG A 75 -33.59 10.86 9.94
N ARG A 76 -32.78 11.91 9.77
CA ARG A 76 -33.21 13.25 9.36
C ARG A 76 -32.31 13.72 8.23
N PHE A 77 -32.82 14.69 7.43
CA PHE A 77 -31.97 15.32 6.43
C PHE A 77 -30.65 15.79 7.04
N THR A 78 -29.58 15.39 6.41
CA THR A 78 -28.20 15.74 6.82
C THR A 78 -27.48 16.29 5.61
N LEU A 79 -26.89 17.47 5.78
CA LEU A 79 -26.01 18.10 4.81
C LEU A 79 -24.76 18.57 5.54
N ASN A 80 -23.60 18.12 5.09
CA ASN A 80 -22.32 18.58 5.59
C ASN A 80 -21.43 18.94 4.40
N ALA A 81 -20.92 20.15 4.37
CA ALA A 81 -20.00 20.63 3.37
C ALA A 81 -18.73 21.16 4.06
N VAL A 82 -17.57 20.76 3.57
CA VAL A 82 -16.27 21.19 4.05
C VAL A 82 -15.49 21.77 2.88
N ALA A 83 -14.90 22.95 3.07
CA ALA A 83 -13.96 23.55 2.13
C ALA A 83 -12.72 24.01 2.91
N GLY A 84 -11.55 23.64 2.45
CA GLY A 84 -10.29 24.00 3.08
C GLY A 84 -9.24 24.36 2.03
N SER A 85 -8.35 25.27 2.39
CA SER A 85 -7.18 25.63 1.58
C SER A 85 -5.97 25.78 2.48
N GLY A 86 -4.79 25.55 1.91
CA GLY A 86 -3.51 25.73 2.57
C GLY A 86 -2.43 26.07 1.55
N PHE A 87 -1.22 26.31 2.02
CA PHE A 87 -0.08 26.58 1.17
C PHE A 87 1.13 25.76 1.62
N ASN A 88 1.71 25.02 0.68
CA ASN A 88 2.95 24.27 0.95
C ASN A 88 4.15 25.12 0.54
N TRP A 89 4.97 25.50 1.51
CA TRP A 89 6.12 26.39 1.32
C TRP A 89 7.27 25.75 0.54
N VAL A 90 7.43 24.42 0.60
CA VAL A 90 8.49 23.72 -0.13
C VAL A 90 8.16 23.65 -1.61
N SER A 91 6.96 23.19 -1.97
CA SER A 91 6.50 23.15 -3.36
C SER A 91 6.02 24.50 -3.90
N ARG A 92 5.83 25.52 -3.02
CA ARG A 92 5.29 26.85 -3.33
C ARG A 92 3.96 26.80 -4.09
N LYS A 93 3.07 25.89 -3.68
CA LYS A 93 1.77 25.67 -4.32
C LYS A 93 0.64 25.64 -3.29
N ALA A 94 -0.55 26.10 -3.73
CA ALA A 94 -1.76 26.02 -2.93
C ALA A 94 -2.27 24.57 -2.82
N GLN A 95 -2.77 24.21 -1.64
CA GLN A 95 -3.48 22.97 -1.36
C GLN A 95 -4.98 23.25 -1.28
N MET A 96 -5.80 22.26 -1.67
CA MET A 96 -7.26 22.38 -1.67
C MET A 96 -7.88 21.09 -1.14
N ASN A 97 -8.95 21.23 -0.36
CA ASN A 97 -9.75 20.14 0.15
C ASN A 97 -11.23 20.52 0.10
N PHE A 98 -12.06 19.66 -0.51
CA PHE A 98 -13.52 19.81 -0.57
C PHE A 98 -14.18 18.50 -0.18
N GLY A 99 -15.21 18.58 0.66
CA GLY A 99 -16.02 17.44 1.05
C GLY A 99 -17.50 17.80 1.06
N LEU A 100 -18.35 16.89 0.61
CA LEU A 100 -19.79 17.00 0.65
C LEU A 100 -20.39 15.69 1.11
N THR A 101 -21.26 15.75 2.09
CA THR A 101 -22.05 14.59 2.54
C THR A 101 -23.51 14.99 2.61
N VAL A 102 -24.39 14.22 1.97
CA VAL A 102 -25.85 14.42 1.97
C VAL A 102 -26.55 13.12 2.24
N GLY A 103 -27.60 13.17 3.04
CA GLY A 103 -28.41 11.99 3.33
C GLY A 103 -29.80 12.35 3.83
N ASN A 104 -30.73 11.45 3.61
CA ASN A 104 -32.12 11.58 4.05
C ASN A 104 -32.84 10.23 4.06
N ARG A 105 -34.08 10.24 4.53
CA ARG A 105 -35.03 9.13 4.40
C ARG A 105 -36.33 9.59 3.75
N PHE A 106 -36.96 8.66 3.03
CA PHE A 106 -38.21 8.86 2.29
C PHE A 106 -39.18 7.69 2.52
N PHE A 107 -40.43 7.86 2.08
CA PHE A 107 -41.47 6.83 2.13
C PHE A 107 -41.72 6.31 3.55
N ASN A 108 -41.97 7.21 4.51
CA ASN A 108 -42.15 6.86 5.93
C ASN A 108 -40.94 6.08 6.48
N ASP A 109 -39.77 6.59 6.26
CA ASP A 109 -38.46 6.03 6.71
C ASP A 109 -38.10 4.67 6.10
N ARG A 110 -38.81 4.21 5.08
CA ARG A 110 -38.51 2.92 4.44
C ARG A 110 -37.28 2.97 3.55
N PHE A 111 -37.08 4.05 2.79
CA PHE A 111 -35.90 4.22 1.94
C PHE A 111 -34.96 5.25 2.52
N GLY A 112 -33.73 4.83 2.78
CA GLY A 112 -32.68 5.69 3.26
C GLY A 112 -31.53 5.78 2.24
N PHE A 113 -30.90 6.95 2.15
CA PHE A 113 -29.67 7.14 1.41
C PHE A 113 -28.68 8.02 2.18
N MET A 114 -27.40 7.79 1.95
CA MET A 114 -26.27 8.64 2.34
C MET A 114 -25.27 8.63 1.22
N ALA A 115 -24.90 9.79 0.71
CA ALA A 115 -23.87 9.95 -0.30
C ALA A 115 -22.79 10.92 0.20
N SER A 116 -21.53 10.58 -0.02
CA SER A 116 -20.39 11.47 0.28
C SER A 116 -19.46 11.55 -0.92
N ALA A 117 -18.92 12.74 -1.15
CA ALA A 117 -17.89 13.00 -2.14
C ALA A 117 -16.78 13.82 -1.50
N SER A 118 -15.53 13.51 -1.79
CA SER A 118 -14.35 14.23 -1.29
C SER A 118 -13.35 14.42 -2.42
N PHE A 119 -12.75 15.61 -2.48
CA PHE A 119 -11.68 15.96 -3.39
C PHE A 119 -10.57 16.64 -2.61
N GLN A 120 -9.34 16.20 -2.81
CA GLN A 120 -8.15 16.80 -2.25
C GLN A 120 -7.08 16.97 -3.33
N ASN A 121 -6.45 18.15 -3.39
CA ASN A 121 -5.25 18.39 -4.17
C ASN A 121 -4.17 18.92 -3.23
N ALA A 122 -3.12 18.12 -3.02
CA ALA A 122 -2.08 18.35 -2.04
C ALA A 122 -0.69 18.31 -2.69
N PRO A 123 -0.25 19.40 -3.33
CA PRO A 123 1.13 19.53 -3.74
C PRO A 123 2.05 19.60 -2.51
N ALA A 124 3.14 18.84 -2.56
CA ALA A 124 4.16 18.76 -1.52
C ALA A 124 5.55 18.78 -2.12
N GLY A 125 6.54 19.07 -1.32
CA GLY A 125 7.95 18.92 -1.63
C GLY A 125 8.68 18.35 -0.42
N SER A 126 9.77 17.65 -0.67
CA SER A 126 10.66 17.13 0.36
C SER A 126 12.10 17.32 -0.06
N TYR A 127 12.91 17.74 0.87
CA TYR A 127 14.38 17.75 0.75
C TYR A 127 14.92 16.69 1.69
N ASP A 128 15.87 15.90 1.19
CA ASP A 128 16.32 14.71 1.88
C ASP A 128 17.79 14.42 1.60
N THR A 129 18.47 13.84 2.59
CA THR A 129 19.80 13.29 2.47
C THR A 129 19.81 11.86 2.98
N GLU A 130 20.53 10.99 2.29
CA GLU A 130 20.67 9.60 2.70
C GLU A 130 22.12 9.17 2.62
N PHE A 131 22.58 8.49 3.67
CA PHE A 131 23.97 8.06 3.79
C PHE A 131 24.01 6.57 4.14
N LEU A 132 24.73 5.79 3.32
CA LEU A 132 25.04 4.40 3.63
C LEU A 132 26.40 4.34 4.31
N TRP A 133 26.40 3.96 5.57
CA TRP A 133 27.60 3.84 6.38
C TRP A 133 28.16 2.43 6.31
N GLU A 134 29.48 2.32 6.12
CA GLU A 134 30.22 1.07 6.11
C GLU A 134 31.45 1.17 7.00
N LYS A 135 32.14 0.05 7.18
CA LYS A 135 33.43 -0.03 7.88
C LYS A 135 34.46 -0.57 6.91
N ASP A 136 35.67 0.04 6.95
CA ASP A 136 36.81 -0.50 6.24
C ASP A 136 37.41 -1.70 6.99
N ASP A 137 38.48 -2.30 6.43
CA ASP A 137 39.15 -3.47 6.99
C ASP A 137 39.78 -3.20 8.38
N ASP A 138 40.09 -1.94 8.70
CA ASP A 138 40.60 -1.48 9.99
C ASP A 138 39.46 -1.16 10.98
N GLY A 139 38.19 -1.32 10.58
CA GLY A 139 37.01 -1.04 11.38
C GLY A 139 36.65 0.44 11.46
N LYS A 140 37.27 1.31 10.68
CA LYS A 140 36.95 2.73 10.60
C LYS A 140 35.69 2.96 9.81
N VAL A 141 34.75 3.73 10.38
CA VAL A 141 33.49 4.08 9.75
C VAL A 141 33.68 5.11 8.64
N TYR A 142 33.07 4.89 7.50
CA TYR A 142 33.01 5.83 6.38
C TYR A 142 31.67 5.77 5.69
N ILE A 143 31.36 6.73 4.79
CA ILE A 143 30.15 6.75 3.98
C ILE A 143 30.46 6.11 2.63
N ASN A 144 29.73 5.06 2.25
CA ASN A 144 29.85 4.42 0.94
C ASN A 144 28.96 5.09 -0.11
N ASP A 145 27.68 5.37 0.22
CA ASP A 145 26.79 6.14 -0.62
C ASP A 145 26.37 7.43 0.09
N TYR A 146 26.52 8.54 -0.60
CA TYR A 146 26.15 9.87 -0.12
C TYR A 146 25.16 10.47 -1.11
N GLN A 147 23.92 10.72 -0.69
CA GLN A 147 22.86 11.20 -1.57
C GLN A 147 22.24 12.51 -1.08
N ILE A 148 22.00 13.44 -2.02
CA ILE A 148 21.20 14.64 -1.83
C ILE A 148 20.01 14.54 -2.79
N ARG A 149 18.80 14.74 -2.27
CA ARG A 149 17.56 14.50 -3.03
C ARG A 149 16.56 15.62 -2.84
N GLN A 150 15.87 15.97 -3.92
CA GLN A 150 14.68 16.83 -3.90
C GLN A 150 13.51 16.11 -4.56
N TYR A 151 12.38 16.07 -3.87
CA TYR A 151 11.13 15.50 -4.36
C TYR A 151 10.08 16.57 -4.51
N TYR A 152 9.33 16.50 -5.59
CA TYR A 152 8.14 17.31 -5.82
C TYR A 152 6.99 16.37 -6.17
N VAL A 153 5.98 16.32 -5.31
CA VAL A 153 4.83 15.44 -5.46
C VAL A 153 3.56 16.29 -5.51
N THR A 154 2.68 16.01 -6.45
CA THR A 154 1.30 16.51 -6.40
C THR A 154 0.38 15.33 -6.21
N ARG A 155 -0.20 15.21 -5.00
CA ARG A 155 -1.17 14.18 -4.67
C ARG A 155 -2.57 14.68 -4.84
N GLN A 156 -3.35 14.01 -5.69
CA GLN A 156 -4.77 14.29 -5.88
C GLN A 156 -5.58 13.06 -5.47
N ARG A 157 -6.55 13.27 -4.58
CA ARG A 157 -7.47 12.22 -4.13
C ARG A 157 -8.90 12.59 -4.50
N GLN A 158 -9.64 11.59 -4.96
CA GLN A 158 -11.07 11.67 -5.22
C GLN A 158 -11.72 10.45 -4.59
N SER A 159 -12.73 10.66 -3.78
CA SER A 159 -13.37 9.59 -3.06
C SER A 159 -14.88 9.78 -3.04
N TYR A 160 -15.61 8.68 -3.22
CA TYR A 160 -17.06 8.65 -3.26
C TYR A 160 -17.55 7.50 -2.40
N SER A 161 -18.62 7.73 -1.64
CA SER A 161 -19.32 6.67 -0.94
C SER A 161 -20.82 6.81 -1.11
N LEU A 162 -21.51 5.67 -1.18
CA LEU A 162 -22.95 5.58 -1.27
C LEU A 162 -23.45 4.47 -0.35
N SER A 163 -24.41 4.81 0.51
CA SER A 163 -25.15 3.86 1.33
C SER A 163 -26.65 4.01 1.02
N LEU A 164 -27.28 2.92 0.65
CA LEU A 164 -28.71 2.83 0.40
C LEU A 164 -29.29 1.74 1.29
N ASP A 165 -30.47 1.95 1.83
CA ASP A 165 -31.22 0.90 2.51
C ASP A 165 -32.72 1.02 2.23
N TYR A 166 -33.36 -0.16 2.15
CA TYR A 166 -34.82 -0.24 2.01
C TYR A 166 -35.39 -1.27 2.97
N THR A 167 -36.30 -0.81 3.81
CA THR A 167 -37.03 -1.62 4.79
C THR A 167 -38.41 -1.95 4.23
N PHE A 168 -38.63 -3.20 3.83
CA PHE A 168 -39.95 -3.68 3.30
C PHE A 168 -40.97 -3.76 4.44
N ASN A 169 -40.54 -4.31 5.58
CA ASN A 169 -41.32 -4.46 6.79
C ASN A 169 -40.37 -4.69 8.01
N GLU A 170 -40.91 -4.92 9.19
CA GLU A 170 -40.13 -5.13 10.43
C GLU A 170 -39.18 -6.34 10.38
N HIS A 171 -39.35 -7.23 9.40
CA HIS A 171 -38.60 -8.48 9.26
C HIS A 171 -37.65 -8.52 8.07
N ASN A 172 -37.80 -7.57 7.14
CA ASN A 172 -37.09 -7.65 5.86
C ASN A 172 -36.50 -6.29 5.47
N LYS A 173 -35.19 -6.24 5.36
CA LYS A 173 -34.42 -5.08 4.92
C LYS A 173 -33.35 -5.51 3.93
N ILE A 174 -33.14 -4.72 2.90
CA ILE A 174 -31.98 -4.82 2.02
C ILE A 174 -31.15 -3.54 2.11
N TRP A 175 -29.89 -3.65 1.85
CA TRP A 175 -28.99 -2.51 1.82
C TRP A 175 -27.88 -2.68 0.80
N PHE A 176 -27.38 -1.56 0.29
CA PHE A 176 -26.24 -1.47 -0.58
C PHE A 176 -25.25 -0.48 0.00
N LYS A 177 -23.96 -0.84 -0.02
CA LYS A 177 -22.85 0.06 0.32
C LYS A 177 -21.80 0.01 -0.75
N GLY A 178 -21.36 1.18 -1.19
CA GLY A 178 -20.31 1.32 -2.19
C GLY A 178 -19.30 2.38 -1.78
N ILE A 179 -18.03 2.12 -2.03
CA ILE A 179 -16.95 3.10 -1.98
C ILE A 179 -16.15 3.04 -3.27
N PHE A 180 -15.65 4.19 -3.70
CA PHE A 180 -14.69 4.33 -4.78
C PHE A 180 -13.68 5.41 -4.40
N ASN A 181 -12.39 5.06 -4.44
CA ASN A 181 -11.29 5.97 -4.17
C ASN A 181 -10.31 5.94 -5.33
N ASN A 182 -9.83 7.11 -5.73
CA ASN A 182 -8.78 7.29 -6.73
C ASN A 182 -7.73 8.25 -6.18
N ARG A 183 -6.47 7.84 -6.19
CA ARG A 183 -5.30 8.65 -5.85
C ARG A 183 -4.37 8.71 -7.05
N ASN A 184 -4.00 9.91 -7.44
CA ASN A 184 -2.97 10.16 -8.43
C ASN A 184 -1.82 10.91 -7.75
N ASP A 185 -0.63 10.35 -7.82
CA ASP A 185 0.61 10.96 -7.35
C ASP A 185 1.51 11.24 -8.55
N TRP A 186 1.69 12.51 -8.87
CA TRP A 186 2.66 12.96 -9.88
C TRP A 186 3.93 13.36 -9.15
N GLU A 187 5.01 12.63 -9.40
CA GLU A 187 6.29 12.80 -8.69
C GLU A 187 7.43 13.07 -9.66
N ASN A 188 8.24 14.08 -9.33
CA ASN A 188 9.57 14.29 -9.87
C ASN A 188 10.60 14.20 -8.74
N ARG A 189 11.80 13.69 -9.07
CA ARG A 189 12.93 13.65 -8.16
C ARG A 189 14.19 14.09 -8.88
N TYR A 190 14.98 14.90 -8.21
CA TYR A 190 16.34 15.26 -8.58
C TYR A 190 17.27 14.69 -7.52
N ARG A 191 18.31 13.96 -7.95
CA ARG A 191 19.19 13.26 -7.02
C ARG A 191 20.64 13.33 -7.48
N THR A 192 21.51 13.82 -6.61
CA THR A 192 22.96 13.70 -6.73
C THR A 192 23.46 12.60 -5.79
N THR A 193 24.25 11.68 -6.29
CA THR A 193 24.82 10.58 -5.51
C THR A 193 26.33 10.52 -5.70
N LEU A 194 27.08 10.45 -4.59
CA LEU A 194 28.46 10.00 -4.59
C LEU A 194 28.43 8.49 -4.33
N LYS A 195 28.55 7.70 -5.40
CA LYS A 195 28.42 6.25 -5.38
C LYS A 195 29.76 5.57 -5.16
N GLY A 196 29.82 4.63 -4.23
CA GLY A 196 31.04 3.93 -3.88
C GLY A 196 32.10 4.88 -3.31
N LEU A 197 31.68 5.83 -2.47
CA LEU A 197 32.57 6.77 -1.81
C LEU A 197 33.47 6.00 -0.84
N THR A 198 34.76 6.03 -1.12
CA THR A 198 35.75 5.31 -0.32
C THR A 198 36.20 6.13 0.90
N ALA A 199 36.82 5.48 1.89
CA ALA A 199 37.44 6.14 3.04
C ALA A 199 38.52 7.18 2.65
N LYS A 200 39.02 7.13 1.40
CA LYS A 200 39.99 8.10 0.82
C LYS A 200 39.30 9.24 0.06
N GLY A 201 38.00 9.35 0.15
CA GLY A 201 37.20 10.40 -0.51
C GLY A 201 37.12 10.27 -2.03
N VAL A 202 37.19 9.07 -2.61
CA VAL A 202 37.02 8.84 -4.05
C VAL A 202 35.66 8.23 -4.32
N ALA A 203 34.85 8.81 -5.24
CA ALA A 203 33.54 8.33 -5.62
C ALA A 203 33.25 8.53 -7.11
N ASP A 204 32.28 7.79 -7.64
CA ASP A 204 31.59 8.13 -8.88
C ASP A 204 30.43 9.10 -8.55
N VAL A 205 30.39 10.22 -9.25
CA VAL A 205 29.25 11.16 -9.16
C VAL A 205 28.15 10.71 -10.10
N ARG A 206 26.93 10.57 -9.59
CA ARG A 206 25.74 10.31 -10.38
C ARG A 206 24.76 11.46 -10.22
N VAL A 207 24.16 11.91 -11.34
CA VAL A 207 23.17 12.98 -11.38
C VAL A 207 21.95 12.46 -12.10
N GLN A 208 20.84 12.30 -11.37
CA GLN A 208 19.64 11.64 -11.87
C GLN A 208 18.41 12.53 -11.82
N THR A 209 17.62 12.53 -12.90
CA THR A 209 16.28 13.09 -12.96
C THR A 209 15.27 11.97 -13.13
N LYS A 210 14.22 11.98 -12.27
CA LYS A 210 13.03 11.15 -12.37
C LYS A 210 11.90 11.97 -12.97
N ALA A 211 11.28 11.46 -14.03
CA ALA A 211 10.24 12.12 -14.79
C ALA A 211 9.17 11.13 -15.29
N GLY A 212 8.29 11.60 -16.15
CA GLY A 212 7.34 10.85 -16.96
C GLY A 212 7.09 11.57 -18.26
N THR A 213 6.03 11.23 -18.99
CA THR A 213 5.67 11.85 -20.27
C THR A 213 4.84 13.13 -20.09
N PRO A 214 4.68 13.96 -21.14
CA PRO A 214 3.83 15.15 -21.11
C PRO A 214 2.39 14.86 -20.72
N ASP A 215 1.83 13.71 -21.12
CA ASP A 215 0.47 13.25 -20.74
C ASP A 215 0.31 13.13 -19.21
N ASN A 216 1.40 12.90 -18.50
CA ASN A 216 1.47 12.82 -17.06
C ASN A 216 2.21 14.01 -16.40
N ARG A 217 2.17 15.20 -17.02
CA ARG A 217 2.76 16.44 -16.49
C ARG A 217 4.29 16.37 -16.39
N ASN A 218 4.94 15.60 -17.25
CA ASN A 218 6.37 15.28 -17.20
C ASN A 218 6.80 14.73 -15.82
N ALA A 219 5.93 13.98 -15.16
CA ALA A 219 6.17 13.38 -13.86
C ALA A 219 5.82 11.90 -13.88
N ARG A 220 6.47 11.09 -13.05
CA ARG A 220 5.99 9.74 -12.78
C ARG A 220 4.58 9.84 -12.22
N LEU A 221 3.63 9.21 -12.89
CA LEU A 221 2.29 9.03 -12.36
C LEU A 221 2.21 7.67 -11.64
N GLU A 222 1.82 7.69 -10.37
CA GLU A 222 1.32 6.52 -9.66
C GLU A 222 -0.17 6.73 -9.42
N ARG A 223 -0.99 5.88 -10.05
CA ARG A 223 -2.44 5.93 -9.92
C ARG A 223 -2.91 4.71 -9.15
N GLN A 224 -3.48 4.95 -7.99
CA GLN A 224 -4.09 3.90 -7.19
C GLN A 224 -5.61 4.09 -7.11
N ARG A 225 -6.34 3.00 -7.36
CA ARG A 225 -7.80 2.96 -7.27
C ARG A 225 -8.23 1.83 -6.36
N THR A 226 -9.23 2.08 -5.53
CA THR A 226 -9.86 1.07 -4.68
C THR A 226 -11.36 1.23 -4.72
N MET A 227 -12.09 0.14 -4.95
CA MET A 227 -13.53 0.10 -4.86
C MET A 227 -13.99 -1.14 -4.11
N ASP A 228 -15.08 -1.00 -3.37
CA ASP A 228 -15.81 -2.11 -2.74
C ASP A 228 -17.30 -1.82 -2.87
N PHE A 229 -18.04 -2.76 -3.44
CA PHE A 229 -19.47 -2.72 -3.58
C PHE A 229 -20.07 -3.94 -2.91
N THR A 230 -20.94 -3.74 -1.93
CA THR A 230 -21.58 -4.79 -1.17
C THR A 230 -23.08 -4.59 -1.13
N LEU A 231 -23.82 -5.61 -1.54
CA LEU A 231 -25.26 -5.76 -1.35
C LEU A 231 -25.49 -6.74 -0.22
N GLY A 232 -26.41 -6.43 0.68
CA GLY A 232 -26.76 -7.32 1.77
C GLY A 232 -28.23 -7.22 2.16
N GLY A 233 -28.63 -8.14 3.01
CA GLY A 233 -29.97 -8.17 3.57
C GLY A 233 -29.99 -8.73 4.98
N GLU A 234 -30.98 -8.25 5.73
CA GLU A 234 -31.34 -8.68 7.09
C GLU A 234 -32.77 -9.19 7.04
N ASN A 235 -32.96 -10.46 7.34
CA ASN A 235 -34.26 -11.12 7.22
C ASN A 235 -34.56 -11.92 8.48
N ARG A 236 -35.81 -11.89 8.94
CA ARG A 236 -36.27 -12.71 10.04
C ARG A 236 -37.11 -13.88 9.53
N LEU A 237 -36.59 -15.09 9.74
CA LEU A 237 -37.19 -16.35 9.26
C LEU A 237 -37.63 -17.17 10.48
N GLY A 238 -38.81 -16.91 11.02
CA GLY A 238 -39.30 -17.53 12.24
C GLY A 238 -38.41 -17.23 13.45
N ILE A 239 -37.74 -18.27 13.98
CA ILE A 239 -36.81 -18.14 15.11
C ILE A 239 -35.41 -17.68 14.70
N PHE A 240 -35.11 -17.66 13.39
CA PHE A 240 -33.80 -17.29 12.87
C PHE A 240 -33.78 -15.84 12.38
N SER A 241 -32.68 -15.14 12.65
CA SER A 241 -32.29 -13.93 11.92
C SER A 241 -31.23 -14.34 10.90
N LEU A 242 -31.48 -14.03 9.64
CA LEU A 242 -30.60 -14.27 8.50
C LEU A 242 -29.96 -12.96 8.06
N ASP A 243 -28.64 -12.89 8.07
CA ASP A 243 -27.84 -11.82 7.45
C ASP A 243 -27.07 -12.41 6.28
N TRP A 244 -27.15 -11.77 5.12
CA TRP A 244 -26.41 -12.21 3.94
C TRP A 244 -25.73 -11.03 3.24
N LYS A 245 -24.61 -11.31 2.58
CA LYS A 245 -23.81 -10.31 1.84
C LYS A 245 -23.24 -10.91 0.58
N ILE A 246 -23.27 -10.14 -0.50
CA ILE A 246 -22.56 -10.41 -1.76
C ILE A 246 -21.77 -9.15 -2.09
N GLY A 247 -20.49 -9.29 -2.36
CA GLY A 247 -19.60 -8.17 -2.60
C GLY A 247 -18.62 -8.40 -3.74
N TYR A 248 -18.25 -7.30 -4.37
CA TYR A 248 -17.15 -7.22 -5.32
C TYR A 248 -16.25 -6.07 -4.92
N ALA A 249 -14.94 -6.35 -4.84
CA ALA A 249 -13.95 -5.32 -4.57
C ALA A 249 -12.80 -5.41 -5.57
N ARG A 250 -12.19 -4.27 -5.89
CA ARG A 250 -11.02 -4.18 -6.74
C ARG A 250 -10.08 -3.11 -6.21
N ALA A 251 -8.79 -3.41 -6.21
CA ALA A 251 -7.73 -2.44 -6.07
C ALA A 251 -6.77 -2.53 -7.25
N SER A 252 -6.24 -1.40 -7.70
CA SER A 252 -5.23 -1.35 -8.75
C SER A 252 -4.22 -0.25 -8.49
N GLU A 253 -2.97 -0.50 -8.94
CA GLU A 253 -1.93 0.50 -9.09
C GLU A 253 -1.45 0.48 -10.54
N GLU A 254 -1.37 1.66 -11.15
CA GLU A 254 -0.90 1.86 -12.52
C GLU A 254 0.23 2.89 -12.50
N ARG A 255 1.39 2.54 -13.06
CA ARG A 255 2.49 3.45 -13.39
C ARG A 255 2.75 3.38 -14.88
N PRO A 256 2.09 4.20 -15.70
CA PRO A 256 2.12 4.05 -17.16
C PRO A 256 3.46 4.41 -17.77
N ASN A 257 4.25 5.26 -17.13
CA ASN A 257 5.54 5.71 -17.64
C ASN A 257 6.37 6.37 -16.53
N GLU A 258 7.25 5.61 -15.94
CA GLU A 258 8.25 6.10 -15.00
C GLU A 258 9.59 6.15 -15.72
N ARG A 259 10.16 7.35 -15.93
CA ARG A 259 11.40 7.57 -16.66
C ARG A 259 12.51 8.02 -15.74
N TYR A 260 13.68 7.47 -15.94
CA TYR A 260 14.92 7.93 -15.32
C TYR A 260 15.95 8.27 -16.39
N ILE A 261 16.65 9.39 -16.21
CA ILE A 261 17.89 9.70 -16.88
C ILE A 261 18.97 9.89 -15.83
N ASP A 262 20.10 9.21 -15.99
CA ASP A 262 21.19 9.19 -15.02
C ASP A 262 22.53 9.40 -15.75
N PHE A 263 23.29 10.39 -15.32
CA PHE A 263 24.63 10.70 -15.81
C PHE A 263 25.68 10.38 -14.78
N ARG A 264 26.85 9.96 -15.23
CA ARG A 264 27.95 9.55 -14.36
C ARG A 264 29.25 10.23 -14.72
N LEU A 265 29.98 10.71 -13.70
CA LEU A 265 31.37 11.13 -13.77
C LEU A 265 32.19 10.30 -12.81
N LYS A 266 33.14 9.51 -13.35
CA LYS A 266 33.90 8.53 -12.57
C LYS A 266 35.02 9.18 -11.76
N LYS A 267 35.37 8.53 -10.62
CA LYS A 267 36.60 8.75 -9.85
C LYS A 267 36.86 10.20 -9.43
N GLN A 268 35.81 10.89 -8.99
CA GLN A 268 35.97 12.25 -8.44
C GLN A 268 36.49 12.18 -7.00
N LYS A 269 37.21 13.21 -6.58
CA LYS A 269 37.80 13.27 -5.23
C LYS A 269 37.14 14.34 -4.38
N PHE A 270 36.92 13.99 -3.12
CA PHE A 270 36.19 14.80 -2.15
C PHE A 270 36.99 14.90 -0.84
N ASP A 271 36.87 16.05 -0.22
CA ASP A 271 37.09 16.19 1.21
C ASP A 271 35.80 15.79 1.93
N VAL A 272 35.88 14.81 2.82
CA VAL A 272 34.71 14.23 3.51
C VAL A 272 34.84 14.48 5.00
N ASP A 273 34.00 15.37 5.51
CA ASP A 273 33.89 15.68 6.93
C ASP A 273 32.72 14.88 7.55
N ILE A 274 33.06 13.95 8.44
CA ILE A 274 32.11 13.14 9.23
C ILE A 274 32.16 13.46 10.72
N SER A 275 32.73 14.61 11.09
CA SER A 275 32.80 15.05 12.50
C SER A 275 31.41 15.22 13.14
N ASP A 276 30.41 15.59 12.33
CA ASP A 276 28.99 15.51 12.69
C ASP A 276 28.34 14.40 11.89
N GLU A 277 28.13 13.24 12.50
CA GLU A 277 27.50 12.07 11.87
C GLU A 277 26.06 12.33 11.40
N ARG A 278 25.38 13.35 11.94
CA ARG A 278 24.02 13.74 11.54
C ARG A 278 24.02 14.63 10.30
N GLN A 279 25.12 15.34 10.06
CA GLN A 279 25.29 16.25 8.94
C GLN A 279 26.67 16.10 8.28
N PRO A 280 27.03 14.90 7.79
CA PRO A 280 28.29 14.71 7.11
C PRO A 280 28.35 15.54 5.83
N LEU A 281 29.51 16.05 5.48
CA LEU A 281 29.70 16.89 4.30
C LEU A 281 30.76 16.28 3.38
N ALA A 282 30.49 16.33 2.07
CA ALA A 282 31.46 15.98 1.05
C ALA A 282 31.63 17.15 0.08
N SER A 283 32.81 17.69 0.00
CA SER A 283 33.15 18.82 -0.86
C SER A 283 34.15 18.40 -1.92
N PRO A 284 33.91 18.69 -3.22
CA PRO A 284 34.87 18.32 -4.27
C PRO A 284 36.22 19.06 -4.07
N LEU A 285 37.32 18.33 -4.23
CA LEU A 285 38.64 18.92 -4.22
C LEU A 285 38.86 19.76 -5.50
N GLU A 286 39.94 20.60 -5.49
CA GLU A 286 40.29 21.41 -6.63
C GLU A 286 40.43 20.59 -7.93
N GLY A 287 39.79 21.03 -9.01
CA GLY A 287 39.75 20.34 -10.31
C GLY A 287 38.73 19.20 -10.40
N TYR A 288 38.01 18.87 -9.32
CA TYR A 288 36.92 17.89 -9.29
C TYR A 288 35.55 18.58 -9.18
N THR A 289 34.47 17.87 -9.52
CA THR A 289 33.12 18.45 -9.50
C THR A 289 32.06 17.38 -9.25
N MET A 290 30.93 17.82 -8.70
CA MET A 290 29.68 17.04 -8.64
C MET A 290 28.57 17.66 -9.50
N THR A 291 28.84 18.76 -10.19
CA THR A 291 27.89 19.45 -11.05
C THR A 291 27.91 18.87 -12.46
N LEU A 292 26.73 18.58 -13.02
CA LEU A 292 26.54 18.06 -14.37
C LEU A 292 27.20 18.96 -15.42
N SER A 293 28.00 18.37 -16.31
CA SER A 293 28.74 19.05 -17.36
C SER A 293 29.05 18.07 -18.51
N ASP A 294 29.73 18.55 -19.55
CA ASP A 294 30.22 17.76 -20.69
C ASP A 294 31.25 16.68 -20.35
N ARG A 295 31.76 16.71 -19.11
CA ARG A 295 32.65 15.67 -18.56
C ARG A 295 31.90 14.38 -18.17
N PHE A 296 30.56 14.44 -18.00
CA PHE A 296 29.72 13.31 -17.67
C PHE A 296 29.41 12.48 -18.91
N SER A 297 29.09 11.22 -18.71
CA SER A 297 28.52 10.33 -19.72
C SER A 297 27.14 9.85 -19.29
N LEU A 298 26.27 9.56 -20.26
CA LEU A 298 25.00 8.89 -19.96
C LEU A 298 25.28 7.53 -19.33
N LYS A 299 24.67 7.25 -18.18
CA LYS A 299 24.79 5.96 -17.50
C LYS A 299 23.54 5.12 -17.74
N GLU A 300 22.37 5.74 -17.75
CA GLU A 300 21.11 5.06 -17.81
C GLU A 300 20.02 5.99 -18.34
N LEU A 301 19.21 5.48 -19.27
CA LEU A 301 17.95 6.09 -19.71
C LEU A 301 16.92 4.96 -19.74
N THR A 302 15.95 5.01 -18.85
CA THR A 302 14.97 3.92 -18.67
C THR A 302 13.54 4.39 -18.70
N GLU A 303 12.64 3.49 -19.11
CA GLU A 303 11.20 3.63 -18.94
C GLU A 303 10.61 2.36 -18.37
N GLN A 304 9.84 2.49 -17.28
CA GLN A 304 9.11 1.43 -16.64
C GLN A 304 7.61 1.66 -16.76
N GLN A 305 6.88 0.59 -17.05
CA GLN A 305 5.43 0.52 -16.94
C GLN A 305 5.08 -0.55 -15.91
N GLU A 306 4.12 -0.26 -15.02
CA GLU A 306 3.68 -1.22 -14.01
C GLU A 306 2.16 -1.21 -13.89
N ASP A 307 1.54 -2.38 -13.91
CA ASP A 307 0.12 -2.62 -13.65
C ASP A 307 -0.05 -3.70 -12.59
N ILE A 308 -0.69 -3.33 -11.48
CA ILE A 308 -1.04 -4.23 -10.41
C ILE A 308 -2.55 -4.19 -10.23
N THR A 309 -3.19 -5.35 -10.21
CA THR A 309 -4.63 -5.46 -9.98
C THR A 309 -4.93 -6.61 -9.03
N GLU A 310 -5.75 -6.34 -8.01
CA GLU A 310 -6.35 -7.35 -7.13
C GLU A 310 -7.87 -7.23 -7.18
N GLN A 311 -8.57 -8.36 -7.35
CA GLN A 311 -10.04 -8.42 -7.42
C GLN A 311 -10.54 -9.51 -6.48
N ASP A 312 -11.57 -9.18 -5.70
CA ASP A 312 -12.21 -10.09 -4.76
C ASP A 312 -13.71 -10.20 -5.06
N PHE A 313 -14.20 -11.42 -5.22
CA PHE A 313 -15.62 -11.75 -5.15
C PHE A 313 -15.91 -12.41 -3.81
N LYS A 314 -16.93 -11.93 -3.10
CA LYS A 314 -17.20 -12.30 -1.70
C LYS A 314 -18.66 -12.67 -1.50
N MET A 315 -18.90 -13.71 -0.73
CA MET A 315 -20.23 -14.09 -0.26
C MET A 315 -20.15 -14.45 1.22
N ALA A 316 -21.16 -14.08 1.98
CA ALA A 316 -21.32 -14.50 3.38
C ALA A 316 -22.77 -14.68 3.73
N VAL A 317 -23.04 -15.62 4.61
CA VAL A 317 -24.36 -15.87 5.20
C VAL A 317 -24.18 -16.19 6.68
N ASP A 318 -24.98 -15.54 7.51
CA ASP A 318 -25.01 -15.69 8.96
C ASP A 318 -26.42 -15.99 9.40
N LEU A 319 -26.62 -17.00 10.22
CA LEU A 319 -27.87 -17.35 10.86
C LEU A 319 -27.71 -17.23 12.37
N LYS A 320 -28.60 -16.49 13.01
CA LYS A 320 -28.63 -16.33 14.47
C LYS A 320 -29.97 -16.76 15.03
N THR A 321 -29.97 -17.50 16.12
CA THR A 321 -31.17 -17.90 16.87
C THR A 321 -30.97 -17.74 18.37
N LYS A 322 -32.05 -17.53 19.09
CA LYS A 322 -32.04 -17.52 20.57
C LYS A 322 -32.12 -18.94 21.10
N LEU A 323 -31.32 -19.25 22.09
CA LEU A 323 -31.37 -20.47 22.89
C LEU A 323 -31.88 -20.13 24.29
N GLY A 324 -33.19 -20.17 24.46
CA GLY A 324 -33.82 -19.73 25.70
C GLY A 324 -33.78 -18.20 25.91
N LYS A 325 -33.64 -17.77 27.18
CA LYS A 325 -33.71 -16.34 27.57
C LYS A 325 -32.31 -15.66 27.56
N SER A 326 -31.25 -16.42 27.83
CA SER A 326 -29.92 -15.89 28.13
C SER A 326 -28.84 -16.24 27.12
N ALA A 327 -29.15 -17.10 26.14
CA ALA A 327 -28.16 -17.53 25.16
C ALA A 327 -28.62 -17.30 23.73
N SER A 328 -27.64 -17.15 22.82
CA SER A 328 -27.86 -17.15 21.37
C SER A 328 -26.80 -17.99 20.68
N LEU A 329 -27.19 -18.63 19.60
CA LEU A 329 -26.30 -19.35 18.70
C LEU A 329 -26.25 -18.61 17.37
N LYS A 330 -25.04 -18.34 16.87
CA LYS A 330 -24.78 -17.80 15.55
C LYS A 330 -23.89 -18.77 14.79
N PHE A 331 -24.25 -19.07 13.55
CA PHE A 331 -23.42 -19.88 12.67
C PHE A 331 -23.49 -19.32 11.25
N GLY A 332 -22.43 -19.51 10.49
CA GLY A 332 -22.38 -18.94 9.16
C GLY A 332 -21.30 -19.53 8.30
N ALA A 333 -21.34 -19.12 7.04
CA ALA A 333 -20.37 -19.48 6.02
C ALA A 333 -19.93 -18.27 5.21
N LYS A 334 -18.67 -18.28 4.76
CA LYS A 334 -18.08 -17.24 3.93
C LYS A 334 -17.26 -17.85 2.82
N PHE A 335 -17.36 -17.24 1.65
CA PHE A 335 -16.54 -17.56 0.49
C PHE A 335 -15.91 -16.29 -0.06
N VAL A 336 -14.60 -16.32 -0.34
CA VAL A 336 -13.86 -15.26 -1.01
C VAL A 336 -13.04 -15.88 -2.13
N ASN A 337 -13.22 -15.39 -3.35
CA ASN A 337 -12.35 -15.72 -4.48
C ASN A 337 -11.59 -14.47 -4.89
N LYS A 338 -10.28 -14.54 -4.77
CA LYS A 338 -9.34 -13.46 -5.00
C LYS A 338 -8.46 -13.77 -6.21
N THR A 339 -8.24 -12.77 -7.06
CA THR A 339 -7.24 -12.82 -8.12
C THR A 339 -6.32 -11.62 -8.01
N LYS A 340 -5.02 -11.84 -8.13
CA LYS A 340 -4.01 -10.78 -8.14
C LYS A 340 -3.05 -10.97 -9.29
N ARG A 341 -2.73 -9.86 -9.96
CA ARG A 341 -1.79 -9.80 -11.07
C ARG A 341 -0.84 -8.63 -10.84
N LYS A 342 0.43 -8.87 -11.12
CA LYS A 342 1.48 -7.85 -11.19
C LYS A 342 2.21 -8.04 -12.52
N ASP A 343 2.25 -6.98 -13.32
CA ASP A 343 2.97 -6.93 -14.58
C ASP A 343 3.83 -5.67 -14.60
N ILE A 344 5.10 -5.87 -14.86
CA ILE A 344 6.11 -4.83 -15.07
C ILE A 344 6.69 -5.05 -16.44
N ASP A 345 6.80 -3.97 -17.21
CA ASP A 345 7.64 -3.86 -18.39
C ASP A 345 8.72 -2.82 -18.12
N PHE A 346 9.98 -3.18 -18.33
CA PHE A 346 11.12 -2.33 -18.07
C PHE A 346 12.05 -2.33 -19.28
N TYR A 347 12.39 -1.14 -19.76
CA TYR A 347 13.26 -0.94 -20.91
C TYR A 347 14.38 0.03 -20.60
N GLU A 348 15.58 -0.30 -21.07
CA GLU A 348 16.73 0.58 -21.15
C GLU A 348 16.92 1.07 -22.59
N TYR A 349 17.31 2.32 -22.72
CA TYR A 349 17.48 2.99 -24.02
C TYR A 349 18.88 3.55 -24.15
N THR A 350 19.48 3.35 -25.33
CA THR A 350 20.80 3.90 -25.66
C THR A 350 20.66 4.79 -26.87
N PRO A 351 21.03 6.08 -26.79
CA PRO A 351 21.06 6.97 -27.96
C PRO A 351 22.05 6.46 -28.98
N LEU A 352 21.67 6.46 -30.28
CA LEU A 352 22.56 6.07 -31.39
C LEU A 352 23.67 7.11 -31.64
N ASP A 353 23.40 8.37 -31.34
CA ASP A 353 24.39 9.46 -31.27
C ASP A 353 24.52 9.96 -29.82
N GLU A 354 25.38 9.33 -29.04
CA GLU A 354 25.60 9.71 -27.63
C GLU A 354 26.10 11.15 -27.46
N LYS A 355 26.94 11.65 -28.38
CA LYS A 355 27.50 13.00 -28.28
C LYS A 355 26.47 14.07 -28.57
N GLY A 356 25.68 13.88 -29.63
CA GLY A 356 24.57 14.77 -29.96
C GLY A 356 23.52 14.79 -28.83
N PHE A 357 23.15 13.62 -28.34
CA PHE A 357 22.23 13.48 -27.20
C PHE A 357 22.75 14.19 -25.94
N MET A 358 24.02 14.02 -25.59
CA MET A 358 24.63 14.70 -24.43
C MET A 358 24.59 16.22 -24.59
N SER A 359 24.91 16.73 -25.77
CA SER A 359 24.88 18.18 -26.07
C SER A 359 23.47 18.74 -25.92
N GLU A 360 22.48 18.01 -26.42
CA GLU A 360 21.05 18.38 -26.29
C GLU A 360 20.57 18.32 -24.85
N ALA A 361 20.89 17.27 -24.13
CA ALA A 361 20.53 17.12 -22.70
C ALA A 361 21.10 18.26 -21.85
N LEU A 362 22.34 18.65 -22.09
CA LEU A 362 23.00 19.76 -21.37
C LEU A 362 22.40 21.14 -21.74
N ALA A 363 21.84 21.29 -22.92
CA ALA A 363 21.13 22.53 -23.32
C ALA A 363 19.77 22.68 -22.59
N HIS A 364 19.24 21.58 -22.03
CA HIS A 364 17.92 21.54 -21.36
C HIS A 364 18.06 21.22 -19.86
N THR A 365 18.94 21.91 -19.16
CA THR A 365 19.18 21.73 -17.74
C THR A 365 18.37 22.70 -16.86
N VAL A 366 18.21 22.33 -15.59
CA VAL A 366 17.61 23.14 -14.55
C VAL A 366 18.50 23.12 -13.31
N ASP A 367 18.75 24.31 -12.74
CA ASP A 367 19.44 24.44 -11.47
C ASP A 367 18.44 24.24 -10.31
N GLN A 368 18.71 23.22 -9.50
CA GLN A 368 17.94 22.88 -8.30
C GLN A 368 18.64 23.34 -7.01
N THR A 369 19.71 24.11 -7.12
CA THR A 369 20.41 24.65 -5.94
C THR A 369 19.45 25.47 -5.08
N ASN A 370 19.32 25.11 -3.82
CA ASN A 370 18.40 25.73 -2.90
C ASN A 370 19.11 26.17 -1.61
N SER A 371 19.17 27.48 -1.37
CA SER A 371 19.75 28.06 -0.15
C SER A 371 18.94 27.77 1.12
N ARG A 372 17.74 27.18 0.99
CA ARG A 372 16.85 26.79 2.09
C ARG A 372 16.64 25.27 2.13
N PHE A 373 17.67 24.52 1.75
CA PHE A 373 17.61 23.08 1.83
C PHE A 373 17.42 22.65 3.30
N MET A 374 16.32 21.97 3.61
CA MET A 374 15.87 21.75 5.01
C MET A 374 16.85 20.94 5.88
N PRO A 375 17.54 19.88 5.37
CA PRO A 375 18.56 19.17 6.16
C PRO A 375 19.72 20.09 6.59
N SER A 376 20.22 20.92 5.67
CA SER A 376 21.22 21.98 5.92
C SER A 376 21.44 22.78 4.63
N ASP A 377 21.66 24.08 4.72
CA ASP A 377 22.03 24.97 3.61
C ASP A 377 23.43 24.66 3.02
N LYS A 378 24.20 23.82 3.70
CA LYS A 378 25.50 23.32 3.23
C LYS A 378 25.35 22.28 2.12
N TYR A 379 24.20 21.55 2.05
CA TYR A 379 23.93 20.60 0.97
C TYR A 379 23.46 21.35 -0.26
N LYS A 380 24.07 21.06 -1.40
CA LYS A 380 23.73 21.69 -2.68
C LYS A 380 23.50 20.61 -3.73
N ASP A 381 22.29 20.55 -4.27
CA ASP A 381 21.94 19.58 -5.30
C ASP A 381 22.62 19.88 -6.63
N GLY A 382 22.58 21.11 -7.10
CA GLY A 382 23.19 21.54 -8.36
C GLY A 382 22.27 21.41 -9.57
N THR A 383 22.86 21.14 -10.73
CA THR A 383 22.21 21.18 -12.05
C THR A 383 21.83 19.79 -12.54
N PHE A 384 20.62 19.67 -13.07
CA PHE A 384 20.02 18.43 -13.58
C PHE A 384 19.46 18.64 -14.98
N VAL A 385 19.33 17.57 -15.76
CA VAL A 385 18.49 17.60 -16.95
C VAL A 385 17.03 17.81 -16.55
N SER A 386 16.33 18.69 -17.26
CA SER A 386 14.96 19.05 -16.94
C SER A 386 13.98 17.89 -17.15
N LYS A 387 12.95 17.82 -16.33
CA LYS A 387 11.88 16.83 -16.49
C LYS A 387 11.11 17.00 -17.80
N GLU A 388 11.05 18.22 -18.31
CA GLU A 388 10.43 18.55 -19.60
C GLU A 388 11.19 17.92 -20.75
N PHE A 389 12.52 17.97 -20.74
CA PHE A 389 13.34 17.28 -21.72
C PHE A 389 13.16 15.76 -21.65
N VAL A 390 13.29 15.17 -20.46
CA VAL A 390 13.10 13.71 -20.27
C VAL A 390 11.71 13.27 -20.72
N GLY A 391 10.69 14.08 -20.44
CA GLY A 391 9.31 13.80 -20.85
C GLY A 391 9.10 13.86 -22.36
N SER A 392 9.77 14.78 -23.05
CA SER A 392 9.60 15.00 -24.49
C SER A 392 10.29 13.94 -25.37
N LEU A 393 11.19 13.11 -24.79
CA LEU A 393 11.92 12.09 -25.56
C LEU A 393 10.96 11.06 -26.19
N ASN A 394 11.02 10.91 -27.50
CA ASN A 394 10.32 9.83 -28.19
C ASN A 394 11.14 8.54 -28.16
N LEU A 395 11.09 7.86 -27.01
CA LEU A 395 11.86 6.63 -26.77
C LEU A 395 11.47 5.45 -27.69
N ASN A 396 10.35 5.55 -28.42
CA ASN A 396 9.95 4.54 -29.39
C ASN A 396 10.56 4.74 -30.78
N ASP A 397 11.27 5.86 -31.00
CA ASP A 397 11.93 6.14 -32.27
C ASP A 397 13.26 5.39 -32.36
N GLN A 398 13.24 4.27 -33.08
CA GLN A 398 14.41 3.42 -33.28
C GLN A 398 15.48 4.04 -34.20
N SER A 399 15.20 5.17 -34.82
CA SER A 399 16.22 5.93 -35.58
C SER A 399 17.09 6.79 -34.64
N ILE A 400 16.65 7.01 -33.39
CA ILE A 400 17.33 7.81 -32.36
C ILE A 400 17.86 6.93 -31.23
N PHE A 401 17.10 5.91 -30.82
CA PHE A 401 17.42 5.06 -29.68
C PHE A 401 17.43 3.57 -30.03
N SER A 402 18.41 2.81 -29.53
CA SER A 402 18.19 1.38 -29.32
C SER A 402 17.33 1.18 -28.07
N ARG A 403 16.56 0.09 -28.06
CA ARG A 403 15.66 -0.26 -26.97
C ARG A 403 15.87 -1.71 -26.56
N ASP A 404 16.26 -1.91 -25.32
CA ASP A 404 16.52 -3.23 -24.75
C ASP A 404 15.60 -3.48 -23.57
N GLN A 405 14.86 -4.61 -23.60
CA GLN A 405 14.09 -5.04 -22.44
C GLN A 405 15.05 -5.61 -21.39
N VAL A 406 14.84 -5.29 -20.12
CA VAL A 406 15.65 -5.79 -18.99
C VAL A 406 14.94 -6.99 -18.37
N PRO A 407 15.28 -8.24 -18.72
CA PRO A 407 14.55 -9.42 -18.27
C PRO A 407 14.57 -9.64 -16.76
N ALA A 408 15.62 -9.20 -16.06
CA ALA A 408 15.73 -9.29 -14.62
C ALA A 408 14.58 -8.57 -13.88
N GLU A 409 14.14 -7.41 -14.39
CA GLU A 409 13.04 -6.63 -13.81
C GLU A 409 11.69 -7.32 -13.97
N LEU A 410 11.53 -8.18 -14.99
CA LEU A 410 10.30 -8.94 -15.22
C LEU A 410 10.17 -10.16 -14.30
N ALA A 411 11.22 -10.55 -13.58
CA ALA A 411 11.18 -11.67 -12.63
C ALA A 411 10.16 -11.47 -11.50
N GLY A 412 9.82 -10.21 -11.18
CA GLY A 412 8.79 -9.84 -10.22
C GLY A 412 7.35 -10.02 -10.70
N ASN A 413 7.10 -10.35 -11.97
CA ASN A 413 5.76 -10.52 -12.54
C ASN A 413 5.10 -11.81 -12.10
N TYR A 414 3.80 -11.75 -11.75
CA TYR A 414 3.08 -12.94 -11.32
C TYR A 414 1.57 -12.83 -11.52
N HIS A 415 0.94 -14.01 -11.48
CA HIS A 415 -0.50 -14.16 -11.37
C HIS A 415 -0.84 -15.11 -10.22
N ALA A 416 -1.70 -14.65 -9.30
CA ALA A 416 -2.14 -15.39 -8.11
C ALA A 416 -3.66 -15.52 -8.09
N ARG A 417 -4.15 -16.72 -7.72
CA ARG A 417 -5.55 -16.95 -7.39
C ARG A 417 -5.63 -17.61 -6.03
N GLU A 418 -6.51 -17.10 -5.16
CA GLU A 418 -6.72 -17.59 -3.82
C GLU A 418 -8.23 -17.70 -3.55
N ALA A 419 -8.68 -18.89 -3.14
CA ALA A 419 -10.05 -19.11 -2.71
C ALA A 419 -10.05 -19.48 -1.23
N VAL A 420 -10.79 -18.71 -0.43
CA VAL A 420 -10.98 -18.96 1.01
C VAL A 420 -12.44 -19.32 1.24
N THR A 421 -12.67 -20.52 1.79
CA THR A 421 -13.97 -20.98 2.23
C THR A 421 -13.94 -21.15 3.74
N ALA A 422 -14.87 -20.54 4.44
CA ALA A 422 -14.94 -20.61 5.90
C ALA A 422 -16.34 -20.97 6.37
N ALA A 423 -16.39 -21.67 7.51
CA ALA A 423 -17.62 -21.91 8.26
C ALA A 423 -17.32 -21.70 9.75
N TYR A 424 -18.32 -21.29 10.51
CA TYR A 424 -18.16 -21.05 11.94
C TYR A 424 -19.43 -21.30 12.74
N ALA A 425 -19.25 -21.52 14.04
CA ALA A 425 -20.30 -21.51 15.05
C ALA A 425 -19.84 -20.72 16.26
N LEU A 426 -20.72 -19.90 16.82
CA LEU A 426 -20.49 -19.00 17.94
C LEU A 426 -21.68 -19.06 18.91
N VAL A 427 -21.39 -19.30 20.17
CA VAL A 427 -22.35 -19.18 21.27
C VAL A 427 -22.05 -17.91 22.06
N ASP A 428 -23.10 -17.13 22.33
CA ASP A 428 -23.07 -15.97 23.21
C ASP A 428 -24.09 -16.22 24.33
N THR A 429 -23.64 -16.30 25.57
CA THR A 429 -24.50 -16.62 26.70
C THR A 429 -24.20 -15.74 27.91
N ARG A 430 -25.27 -15.30 28.56
CA ARG A 430 -25.21 -14.63 29.83
C ARG A 430 -25.40 -15.69 30.93
N ILE A 431 -24.29 -16.06 31.60
CA ILE A 431 -24.27 -17.09 32.67
C ILE A 431 -24.95 -16.55 33.93
N SER A 432 -24.74 -15.27 34.21
CA SER A 432 -25.42 -14.53 35.30
C SER A 432 -25.54 -13.05 34.91
N ASP A 433 -26.17 -12.23 35.77
CA ASP A 433 -26.27 -10.78 35.51
C ASP A 433 -24.91 -10.07 35.44
N HIS A 434 -23.87 -10.71 35.98
CA HIS A 434 -22.50 -10.19 36.01
C HIS A 434 -21.53 -10.89 35.10
N ILE A 435 -21.91 -12.00 34.45
CA ILE A 435 -21.00 -12.86 33.70
C ILE A 435 -21.57 -13.14 32.33
N GLN A 436 -20.83 -12.78 31.30
CA GLN A 436 -21.10 -13.13 29.91
C GLN A 436 -19.95 -13.97 29.35
N PHE A 437 -20.27 -14.99 28.58
CA PHE A 437 -19.34 -15.82 27.84
C PHE A 437 -19.72 -15.83 26.38
N MET A 438 -18.73 -15.60 25.51
CA MET A 438 -18.83 -15.77 24.08
C MET A 438 -17.73 -16.74 23.66
N GLY A 439 -18.03 -17.71 22.81
CA GLY A 439 -17.00 -18.64 22.35
C GLY A 439 -17.48 -19.51 21.21
N GLY A 440 -16.51 -20.01 20.42
CA GLY A 440 -16.81 -20.86 19.30
C GLY A 440 -15.60 -21.24 18.47
N LEU A 441 -15.86 -21.74 17.29
CA LEU A 441 -14.87 -22.26 16.37
C LEU A 441 -15.14 -21.76 14.95
N ARG A 442 -14.08 -21.39 14.25
CA ARG A 442 -14.05 -21.12 12.81
C ARG A 442 -13.11 -22.08 12.12
N LEU A 443 -13.53 -22.58 10.96
CA LEU A 443 -12.73 -23.36 10.02
C LEU A 443 -12.50 -22.53 8.77
N GLU A 444 -11.26 -22.43 8.30
CA GLU A 444 -10.91 -21.80 7.04
C GLU A 444 -10.12 -22.76 6.16
N ASN A 445 -10.62 -23.06 4.98
CA ASN A 445 -9.88 -23.73 3.92
C ASN A 445 -9.40 -22.69 2.90
N THR A 446 -8.09 -22.64 2.67
CA THR A 446 -7.44 -21.76 1.69
C THR A 446 -6.88 -22.60 0.55
N ALA A 447 -7.35 -22.39 -0.67
CA ALA A 447 -6.85 -23.02 -1.90
C ALA A 447 -6.14 -21.97 -2.76
N LEU A 448 -4.95 -22.29 -3.23
CA LEU A 448 -4.00 -21.39 -3.87
C LEU A 448 -3.57 -21.90 -5.23
N LYS A 449 -3.43 -20.98 -6.20
CA LYS A 449 -2.82 -21.25 -7.51
C LYS A 449 -1.98 -20.06 -7.92
N TYR A 450 -0.67 -20.26 -8.11
CA TYR A 450 0.29 -19.22 -8.44
C TYR A 450 1.08 -19.54 -9.69
N THR A 451 1.39 -18.53 -10.49
CA THR A 451 2.32 -18.57 -11.62
C THR A 451 3.25 -17.36 -11.49
N GLY A 452 4.53 -17.59 -11.48
CA GLY A 452 5.57 -16.57 -11.41
C GLY A 452 6.46 -16.56 -12.64
N ARG A 453 7.67 -15.99 -12.48
CA ARG A 453 8.71 -15.92 -13.50
C ARG A 453 10.03 -16.43 -12.93
N ILE A 454 10.84 -17.01 -13.78
CA ILE A 454 12.22 -17.38 -13.50
C ILE A 454 13.09 -16.55 -14.42
N TYR A 455 14.01 -15.81 -13.84
CA TYR A 455 15.09 -15.12 -14.55
C TYR A 455 16.37 -15.98 -14.47
N ASP A 456 16.99 -16.18 -15.61
CA ASP A 456 18.27 -16.86 -15.76
C ASP A 456 19.30 -15.82 -16.25
N ASP A 457 20.28 -15.51 -15.43
CA ASP A 457 21.29 -14.49 -15.70
C ASP A 457 22.44 -14.97 -16.58
N GLU A 458 22.57 -16.30 -16.85
CA GLU A 458 23.51 -16.80 -17.86
C GLU A 458 23.01 -16.57 -19.28
N THR A 459 21.70 -16.76 -19.47
CA THR A 459 21.05 -16.59 -20.77
C THR A 459 20.37 -15.23 -20.92
N GLU A 460 20.32 -14.44 -19.83
CA GLU A 460 19.60 -13.17 -19.74
C GLU A 460 18.13 -13.29 -20.17
N THR A 461 17.48 -14.40 -19.84
CA THR A 461 16.12 -14.70 -20.24
C THR A 461 15.15 -14.80 -19.06
N VAL A 462 13.88 -14.50 -19.33
CA VAL A 462 12.80 -14.69 -18.36
C VAL A 462 11.75 -15.65 -18.91
N SER A 463 11.36 -16.64 -18.13
CA SER A 463 10.35 -17.64 -18.49
C SER A 463 9.23 -17.71 -17.46
N LYS A 464 8.04 -18.20 -17.87
CA LYS A 464 6.93 -18.48 -16.93
C LYS A 464 7.17 -19.78 -16.20
N THR A 465 6.84 -19.83 -14.90
CA THR A 465 6.80 -21.08 -14.15
C THR A 465 5.56 -21.89 -14.49
N GLU A 466 5.62 -23.19 -14.28
CA GLU A 466 4.40 -23.99 -14.19
C GLU A 466 3.53 -23.51 -13.02
N PRO A 467 2.18 -23.59 -13.14
CA PRO A 467 1.29 -23.19 -12.06
C PRO A 467 1.46 -24.07 -10.82
N ALA A 468 1.95 -23.49 -9.72
CA ALA A 468 1.97 -24.17 -8.43
C ALA A 468 0.59 -24.10 -7.76
N LYS A 469 0.16 -25.23 -7.16
CA LYS A 469 -1.09 -25.34 -6.40
C LYS A 469 -0.78 -25.78 -4.98
N SER A 470 -1.49 -25.22 -4.01
CA SER A 470 -1.41 -25.58 -2.60
C SER A 470 -2.77 -25.39 -1.92
N SER A 471 -3.01 -26.10 -0.83
CA SER A 471 -4.18 -25.88 0.01
C SER A 471 -3.87 -26.23 1.47
N TYR A 472 -4.51 -25.55 2.40
CA TYR A 472 -4.40 -25.83 3.82
C TYR A 472 -5.68 -25.42 4.56
N VAL A 473 -5.91 -26.06 5.72
CA VAL A 473 -7.05 -25.80 6.60
C VAL A 473 -6.55 -25.27 7.93
N ASN A 474 -7.22 -24.25 8.45
CA ASN A 474 -6.96 -23.67 9.77
C ASN A 474 -8.17 -23.87 10.67
N PHE A 475 -7.91 -24.28 11.92
CA PHE A 475 -8.88 -24.34 13.02
C PHE A 475 -8.63 -23.14 13.92
N LEU A 476 -9.64 -22.29 14.11
CA LEU A 476 -9.50 -21.00 14.79
C LEU A 476 -10.52 -20.91 15.94
N PRO A 477 -10.22 -21.54 17.09
CA PRO A 477 -11.03 -21.39 18.28
C PRO A 477 -10.87 -20.00 18.89
N SER A 478 -11.97 -19.48 19.47
CA SER A 478 -11.92 -18.25 20.24
C SER A 478 -12.93 -18.24 21.36
N MET A 479 -12.60 -17.51 22.43
CA MET A 479 -13.47 -17.29 23.58
C MET A 479 -13.20 -15.93 24.20
N LEU A 480 -14.26 -15.34 24.74
CA LEU A 480 -14.23 -14.11 25.50
C LEU A 480 -15.11 -14.28 26.76
N PHE A 481 -14.52 -14.05 27.89
CA PHE A 481 -15.19 -14.02 29.19
C PHE A 481 -15.25 -12.56 29.65
N LYS A 482 -16.43 -12.09 30.01
CA LYS A 482 -16.65 -10.75 30.56
C LYS A 482 -17.26 -10.86 31.93
N TRP A 483 -16.68 -10.16 32.92
CA TRP A 483 -17.17 -10.11 34.30
C TRP A 483 -17.38 -8.66 34.71
N GLU A 484 -18.59 -8.36 35.19
CA GLU A 484 -19.04 -7.04 35.67
C GLU A 484 -19.59 -7.18 37.10
N PRO A 485 -18.71 -7.20 38.13
CA PRO A 485 -19.16 -7.37 39.51
C PRO A 485 -19.97 -6.20 40.02
N GLY A 486 -19.88 -5.04 39.39
CA GLY A 486 -20.60 -3.81 39.69
C GLY A 486 -20.71 -2.92 38.47
N LYS A 487 -21.22 -1.69 38.65
CA LYS A 487 -21.44 -0.76 37.54
C LYS A 487 -20.14 -0.15 36.99
N ASP A 488 -19.11 -0.08 37.83
CA ASP A 488 -17.91 0.72 37.57
C ASP A 488 -16.68 -0.12 37.21
N PHE A 489 -16.80 -1.47 37.21
CA PHE A 489 -15.68 -2.36 36.91
C PHE A 489 -16.04 -3.41 35.86
N THR A 490 -15.19 -3.57 34.86
CA THR A 490 -15.31 -4.62 33.86
C THR A 490 -13.96 -5.32 33.67
N LEU A 491 -13.95 -6.65 33.80
CA LEU A 491 -12.84 -7.51 33.48
C LEU A 491 -13.19 -8.32 32.22
N ARG A 492 -12.32 -8.29 31.20
CA ARG A 492 -12.43 -9.13 30.02
C ARG A 492 -11.19 -10.02 29.90
N VAL A 493 -11.41 -11.31 29.70
CA VAL A 493 -10.37 -12.30 29.43
C VAL A 493 -10.70 -12.94 28.09
N GLY A 494 -9.81 -12.78 27.11
CA GLY A 494 -9.97 -13.25 25.76
C GLY A 494 -8.88 -14.25 25.36
N TYR A 495 -9.25 -15.23 24.57
CA TYR A 495 -8.34 -16.10 23.84
C TYR A 495 -8.83 -16.24 22.41
N ASN A 496 -7.91 -16.16 21.45
CA ASN A 496 -8.20 -16.54 20.07
C ASN A 496 -6.97 -17.08 19.36
N GLN A 497 -7.18 -18.06 18.50
CA GLN A 497 -6.21 -18.45 17.50
C GLN A 497 -6.48 -17.67 16.23
N SER A 498 -5.43 -17.08 15.66
CA SER A 498 -5.47 -16.30 14.42
C SER A 498 -4.31 -16.65 13.51
N ILE A 499 -4.38 -16.21 12.27
CA ILE A 499 -3.36 -16.49 11.26
C ILE A 499 -2.88 -15.21 10.59
N SER A 500 -1.74 -15.31 9.90
CA SER A 500 -1.29 -14.35 8.90
C SER A 500 -0.83 -15.09 7.65
N ARG A 501 -1.40 -14.76 6.50
CA ARG A 501 -1.04 -15.35 5.22
C ARG A 501 0.28 -14.78 4.73
N PRO A 502 1.17 -15.61 4.13
CA PRO A 502 2.46 -15.14 3.62
C PRO A 502 2.30 -14.04 2.57
N LYS A 503 3.31 -13.18 2.44
CA LYS A 503 3.41 -12.20 1.35
C LYS A 503 3.43 -12.89 -0.01
N TYR A 504 2.94 -12.23 -1.06
CA TYR A 504 2.95 -12.81 -2.42
C TYR A 504 4.38 -13.07 -2.91
N SER A 505 5.33 -12.17 -2.65
CA SER A 505 6.75 -12.34 -3.00
C SER A 505 7.38 -13.59 -2.36
N ALA A 506 6.88 -14.05 -1.21
CA ALA A 506 7.41 -15.25 -0.54
C ALA A 506 6.82 -16.56 -1.08
N ILE A 507 5.62 -16.56 -1.65
CA ILE A 507 4.88 -17.77 -2.02
C ILE A 507 4.75 -17.98 -3.53
N VAL A 508 4.85 -16.92 -4.33
CA VAL A 508 4.78 -17.04 -5.80
C VAL A 508 6.01 -17.82 -6.28
N PRO A 509 5.82 -18.91 -7.06
CA PRO A 509 6.95 -19.64 -7.61
C PRO A 509 7.67 -18.75 -8.62
N GLY A 510 8.80 -18.26 -8.24
CA GLY A 510 9.65 -17.39 -9.06
C GLY A 510 11.07 -17.50 -8.56
N MET A 511 12.02 -17.20 -9.43
CA MET A 511 13.45 -17.19 -9.08
C MET A 511 14.08 -15.96 -9.68
N ASN A 512 14.79 -15.23 -8.84
CA ASN A 512 15.68 -14.16 -9.25
C ASN A 512 17.10 -14.49 -8.79
N ILE A 513 18.04 -14.54 -9.73
CA ILE A 513 19.44 -14.82 -9.48
C ILE A 513 20.20 -13.52 -9.68
N SER A 514 20.92 -13.07 -8.64
CA SER A 514 21.83 -11.93 -8.68
C SER A 514 23.24 -12.41 -8.37
N ARG A 515 24.03 -12.72 -9.40
CA ARG A 515 25.41 -13.20 -9.23
C ARG A 515 26.34 -12.11 -8.69
N GLY A 516 26.08 -10.86 -9.07
CA GLY A 516 26.85 -9.72 -8.57
C GLY A 516 26.77 -9.56 -7.05
N ASP A 517 25.64 -9.94 -6.46
CA ASP A 517 25.38 -9.91 -5.01
C ASP A 517 25.51 -11.28 -4.35
N ASN A 518 25.84 -12.35 -5.11
CA ASN A 518 25.84 -13.74 -4.65
C ASN A 518 24.49 -14.15 -4.02
N GLU A 519 23.36 -13.67 -4.57
CA GLU A 519 22.03 -13.88 -4.00
C GLU A 519 21.11 -14.61 -4.98
N ILE A 520 20.36 -15.61 -4.48
CA ILE A 520 19.25 -16.24 -5.17
C ILE A 520 17.98 -16.09 -4.33
N LYS A 521 16.96 -15.43 -4.88
CA LYS A 521 15.63 -15.28 -4.27
C LYS A 521 14.67 -16.25 -4.91
N ILE A 522 14.09 -17.15 -4.12
CA ILE A 522 13.12 -18.14 -4.59
C ILE A 522 11.86 -18.05 -3.75
N GLY A 523 10.69 -17.96 -4.41
CA GLY A 523 9.41 -18.07 -3.74
C GLY A 523 9.08 -19.55 -3.43
N ASN A 524 8.51 -19.80 -2.24
CA ASN A 524 8.12 -21.14 -1.79
C ASN A 524 6.59 -21.31 -1.76
N PRO A 525 5.96 -21.92 -2.79
CA PRO A 525 4.52 -22.11 -2.85
C PRO A 525 3.96 -23.09 -1.82
N LYS A 526 4.82 -23.79 -1.07
CA LYS A 526 4.42 -24.73 0.02
C LYS A 526 4.24 -24.03 1.37
N LEU A 527 4.54 -22.72 1.46
CA LEU A 527 4.30 -21.97 2.70
C LEU A 527 2.81 -21.95 3.04
N SER A 528 2.51 -22.23 4.30
CA SER A 528 1.19 -22.08 4.91
C SER A 528 1.10 -20.76 5.70
N ALA A 529 -0.07 -20.44 6.20
CA ALA A 529 -0.25 -19.30 7.08
C ALA A 529 0.51 -19.50 8.42
N THR A 530 1.12 -18.41 8.90
CA THR A 530 1.62 -18.34 10.28
C THR A 530 0.43 -18.38 11.23
N SER A 531 0.46 -19.19 12.27
CA SER A 531 -0.57 -19.22 13.29
C SER A 531 -0.09 -18.60 14.61
N SER A 532 -1.01 -18.00 15.35
CA SER A 532 -0.75 -17.36 16.64
C SER A 532 -1.84 -17.71 17.63
N HIS A 533 -1.45 -17.90 18.89
CA HIS A 533 -2.33 -18.00 20.04
C HIS A 533 -2.27 -16.68 20.81
N ASN A 534 -3.38 -15.96 20.88
CA ASN A 534 -3.47 -14.65 21.52
C ASN A 534 -4.25 -14.77 22.82
N PHE A 535 -3.72 -14.18 23.89
CA PHE A 535 -4.34 -14.07 25.20
C PHE A 535 -4.43 -12.61 25.58
N ASP A 536 -5.64 -12.15 25.93
CA ASP A 536 -5.93 -10.78 26.28
C ASP A 536 -6.55 -10.71 27.67
N ILE A 537 -6.06 -9.81 28.51
CA ILE A 537 -6.69 -9.45 29.77
C ILE A 537 -6.87 -7.93 29.77
N ASN A 538 -8.10 -7.48 29.95
CA ASN A 538 -8.43 -6.06 30.01
C ASN A 538 -9.30 -5.81 31.28
N ALA A 539 -8.82 -4.93 32.15
CA ALA A 539 -9.54 -4.45 33.29
C ALA A 539 -9.82 -2.94 33.16
N GLU A 540 -11.07 -2.57 33.27
CA GLU A 540 -11.54 -1.18 33.16
C GLU A 540 -12.28 -0.79 34.41
N HIS A 541 -11.98 0.40 34.93
CA HIS A 541 -12.70 1.02 36.06
C HIS A 541 -13.14 2.43 35.63
N TYR A 542 -14.42 2.73 35.79
CA TYR A 542 -15.06 3.99 35.36
C TYR A 542 -15.35 4.91 36.55
#